data_66a5108d317ef21a25c676b6524ca22e
#
_entry.id   66a5108d317ef21a25c676b6524ca22e
#
_cell.length_a   1.000
_cell.length_b   1.000
_cell.length_c   1.000
_cell.angle_alpha   90.00
_cell.angle_beta   90.00
_cell.angle_gamma   90.00
#
_symmetry.space_group_name_H-M   'P 1'
#
loop_
_entity.id
_entity.type
_entity.pdbx_description
1 polymer ?
#
loop_
_entity_poly.entity_id
_entity_poly.type
_entity_poly.pdbx_seq_one_letter_code
_entity_poly.pdbx_strand_id
1 'polypeptide(L)'
;MKKIILFAIFALAAQCLYAQHVTKGEIEFFKNPQEVYVPTKANEKARVDNVILLIGDGMGMGHVSASMYVNGGQLTMTGMGVCGWVKTQSASDFTTDSAASATAYATGHKTNNYSVSVDPEGRTLETVVEKIAPRGYSCGVVTTDFIGGATPAAFYAHSSDRGDDVKVWKDLIASHLSFFAGGSQEAYEELSDSLRSALEGNFKIVYDMNSEPDAAKVGYFPALNQITDMKAPERKDWLANATDFAISHLEKTSKKGFFLMVEGARIDKFSHKNDLNSVVLETLDFDKAVERAVRFAEKDGHTLVVVTSDHETGGLILRKAKGAKDKVSAVFSSTGHTPSLVPLFAYGPRAHSFSKVMENNEVGQAVIDIFSSKK
;
A
#
# COMPACT_ATOMS: atom_id res chain seq x y z
N MET A 1 52.63 0.80 -29.79
CA MET A 1 52.41 0.11 -28.52
C MET A 1 51.88 1.02 -27.41
N LYS A 2 52.44 2.20 -27.12
CA LYS A 2 51.95 3.09 -26.04
C LYS A 2 50.51 3.58 -26.23
N LYS A 3 49.97 3.81 -27.43
CA LYS A 3 48.59 4.25 -27.68
C LYS A 3 47.56 3.14 -27.49
N ILE A 4 47.92 1.87 -27.73
CA ILE A 4 47.01 0.73 -27.54
C ILE A 4 46.86 0.40 -26.03
N ILE A 5 47.91 0.57 -25.25
CA ILE A 5 47.88 0.36 -23.80
C ILE A 5 47.02 1.43 -23.12
N LEU A 6 47.06 2.71 -23.59
CA LEU A 6 46.24 3.77 -23.04
C LEU A 6 44.74 3.56 -23.31
N PHE A 7 44.37 3.01 -24.48
CA PHE A 7 42.97 2.70 -24.82
C PHE A 7 42.43 1.53 -24.01
N ALA A 8 43.26 0.49 -23.73
CA ALA A 8 42.87 -0.62 -22.89
C ALA A 8 42.69 -0.22 -21.42
N ILE A 9 43.51 0.69 -20.89
CA ILE A 9 43.36 1.22 -19.53
C ILE A 9 42.09 2.08 -19.40
N PHE A 10 41.76 2.88 -20.39
CA PHE A 10 40.52 3.68 -20.42
C PHE A 10 39.27 2.78 -20.55
N ALA A 11 39.32 1.70 -21.34
CA ALA A 11 38.23 0.75 -21.45
C ALA A 11 38.01 -0.08 -20.16
N LEU A 12 39.09 -0.47 -19.45
CA LEU A 12 38.99 -1.11 -18.15
C LEU A 12 38.47 -0.15 -17.06
N ALA A 13 38.92 1.11 -17.06
CA ALA A 13 38.42 2.13 -16.12
C ALA A 13 36.95 2.48 -16.37
N ALA A 14 36.51 2.52 -17.64
CA ALA A 14 35.10 2.72 -17.99
C ALA A 14 34.22 1.53 -17.59
N GLN A 15 34.72 0.29 -17.66
CA GLN A 15 34.00 -0.89 -17.17
C GLN A 15 33.90 -0.95 -15.64
N CYS A 16 34.87 -0.40 -14.91
CA CYS A 16 34.80 -0.26 -13.44
C CYS A 16 33.80 0.82 -12.98
N LEU A 17 33.49 1.82 -13.81
CA LEU A 17 32.50 2.87 -13.51
C LEU A 17 31.05 2.41 -13.70
N TYR A 18 30.82 1.25 -14.33
CA TYR A 18 29.51 0.61 -14.48
C TYR A 18 29.28 -0.57 -13.53
N ALA A 19 30.12 -0.75 -12.51
CA ALA A 19 29.78 -1.67 -11.44
C ALA A 19 28.59 -1.07 -10.68
N GLN A 20 27.36 -1.45 -11.05
CA GLN A 20 26.19 -1.16 -10.25
C GLN A 20 26.50 -1.56 -8.79
N HIS A 21 26.38 -0.59 -7.89
CA HIS A 21 26.55 -0.86 -6.46
C HIS A 21 25.43 -1.80 -6.01
N VAL A 22 25.70 -3.10 -6.04
CA VAL A 22 24.78 -4.11 -5.51
C VAL A 22 24.93 -4.11 -3.99
N THR A 23 23.94 -3.63 -3.28
CA THR A 23 23.89 -3.68 -1.83
C THR A 23 23.48 -5.08 -1.37
N LYS A 24 24.23 -5.64 -0.41
CA LYS A 24 23.95 -6.96 0.17
C LYS A 24 23.38 -6.80 1.57
N GLY A 25 22.36 -7.60 1.89
CA GLY A 25 21.83 -7.71 3.24
C GLY A 25 21.73 -9.18 3.68
N GLU A 26 21.82 -9.39 4.98
CA GLU A 26 21.55 -10.68 5.61
C GLU A 26 20.66 -10.47 6.83
N ILE A 27 19.74 -11.38 7.07
CA ILE A 27 18.85 -11.36 8.23
C ILE A 27 18.65 -12.80 8.73
N GLU A 28 18.79 -13.01 10.04
CA GLU A 28 18.57 -14.29 10.69
C GLU A 28 17.05 -14.62 10.74
N PHE A 29 16.75 -15.91 10.73
CA PHE A 29 15.39 -16.37 10.99
C PHE A 29 14.97 -15.99 12.41
N PHE A 30 13.75 -15.56 12.56
CA PHE A 30 13.24 -15.21 13.89
C PHE A 30 13.10 -16.45 14.76
N LYS A 31 13.63 -16.37 15.99
CA LYS A 31 13.45 -17.41 17.01
C LYS A 31 11.99 -17.55 17.45
N ASN A 32 11.28 -16.42 17.46
CA ASN A 32 9.87 -16.32 17.76
C ASN A 32 9.18 -15.65 16.55
N PRO A 33 8.82 -16.42 15.53
CA PRO A 33 8.13 -15.87 14.37
C PRO A 33 6.77 -15.26 14.78
N GLN A 34 6.32 -14.28 14.01
CA GLN A 34 4.98 -13.72 14.12
C GLN A 34 3.95 -14.83 13.85
N GLU A 35 2.90 -14.86 14.63
CA GLU A 35 1.76 -15.75 14.38
C GLU A 35 1.16 -15.47 13.00
N VAL A 36 0.81 -16.53 12.29
CA VAL A 36 0.23 -16.45 10.94
C VAL A 36 -1.19 -16.99 10.98
N TYR A 37 -2.11 -16.21 10.49
CA TYR A 37 -3.49 -16.64 10.31
C TYR A 37 -3.69 -17.29 8.94
N VAL A 38 -4.24 -18.50 8.92
CA VAL A 38 -4.60 -19.19 7.69
C VAL A 38 -6.12 -19.31 7.66
N PRO A 39 -6.80 -18.55 6.79
CA PRO A 39 -8.25 -18.57 6.73
C PRO A 39 -8.79 -19.88 6.16
N THR A 40 -10.02 -20.20 6.53
CA THR A 40 -10.76 -21.30 5.89
C THR A 40 -11.23 -20.91 4.50
N LYS A 41 -11.67 -21.89 3.71
CA LYS A 41 -12.12 -21.63 2.34
C LYS A 41 -13.36 -20.71 2.32
N ALA A 42 -13.26 -19.58 1.63
CA ALA A 42 -14.36 -18.65 1.46
C ALA A 42 -15.47 -19.17 0.52
N ASN A 43 -16.68 -18.66 0.70
CA ASN A 43 -17.77 -18.87 -0.27
C ASN A 43 -17.63 -17.88 -1.46
N GLU A 44 -16.99 -18.31 -2.51
CA GLU A 44 -16.75 -17.53 -3.75
C GLU A 44 -18.03 -16.98 -4.41
N LYS A 45 -19.20 -17.58 -4.13
CA LYS A 45 -20.49 -17.21 -4.72
C LYS A 45 -21.30 -16.25 -3.84
N ALA A 46 -20.86 -15.96 -2.64
CA ALA A 46 -21.54 -14.99 -1.80
C ALA A 46 -21.53 -13.59 -2.44
N ARG A 47 -22.49 -12.77 -2.06
CA ARG A 47 -22.51 -11.35 -2.46
C ARG A 47 -21.33 -10.64 -1.79
N VAL A 48 -20.69 -9.73 -2.50
CA VAL A 48 -19.69 -8.83 -1.92
C VAL A 48 -20.37 -7.54 -1.46
N ASP A 49 -20.30 -7.22 -0.19
CA ASP A 49 -20.78 -5.97 0.37
C ASP A 49 -19.64 -5.00 0.66
N ASN A 50 -18.52 -5.53 1.10
CA ASN A 50 -17.35 -4.77 1.48
C ASN A 50 -16.13 -5.16 0.64
N VAL A 51 -15.27 -4.19 0.38
CA VAL A 51 -13.95 -4.43 -0.23
C VAL A 51 -12.88 -3.78 0.63
N ILE A 52 -11.85 -4.55 0.98
CA ILE A 52 -10.63 -4.04 1.62
C ILE A 52 -9.48 -4.26 0.65
N LEU A 53 -8.89 -3.16 0.17
CA LEU A 53 -7.72 -3.16 -0.69
C LEU A 53 -6.49 -2.78 0.15
N LEU A 54 -5.55 -3.71 0.30
CA LEU A 54 -4.31 -3.47 1.01
C LEU A 54 -3.15 -3.33 0.02
N ILE A 55 -2.38 -2.25 0.13
CA ILE A 55 -1.26 -1.91 -0.75
C ILE A 55 0.01 -1.86 0.10
N GLY A 56 0.93 -2.81 -0.12
CA GLY A 56 2.29 -2.73 0.41
C GLY A 56 3.14 -1.93 -0.57
N ASP A 57 3.40 -0.65 -0.27
CA ASP A 57 4.15 0.24 -1.16
C ASP A 57 5.55 -0.32 -1.40
N GLY A 58 5.93 -0.47 -2.67
CA GLY A 58 7.21 -1.01 -3.10
C GLY A 58 7.41 -2.51 -2.89
N MET A 59 6.36 -3.25 -2.48
CA MET A 59 6.43 -4.65 -2.07
C MET A 59 6.45 -5.62 -3.27
N GLY A 60 7.62 -5.91 -3.79
CA GLY A 60 7.79 -6.98 -4.78
C GLY A 60 7.88 -8.38 -4.16
N MET A 61 8.03 -9.39 -5.02
CA MET A 61 8.12 -10.80 -4.59
C MET A 61 9.35 -11.10 -3.74
N GLY A 62 10.45 -10.35 -3.92
CA GLY A 62 11.65 -10.46 -3.08
C GLY A 62 11.36 -10.10 -1.62
N HIS A 63 10.56 -9.06 -1.40
CA HIS A 63 10.12 -8.57 -0.09
C HIS A 63 9.25 -9.62 0.62
N VAL A 64 8.21 -10.12 -0.06
CA VAL A 64 7.34 -11.19 0.46
C VAL A 64 8.17 -12.44 0.78
N SER A 65 9.06 -12.86 -0.11
CA SER A 65 9.87 -14.07 0.08
C SER A 65 10.83 -13.94 1.25
N ALA A 66 11.54 -12.80 1.40
CA ALA A 66 12.46 -12.56 2.50
C ALA A 66 11.71 -12.61 3.85
N SER A 67 10.60 -11.89 3.94
CA SER A 67 9.77 -11.82 5.15
C SER A 67 9.16 -13.18 5.50
N MET A 68 8.67 -13.92 4.52
CA MET A 68 8.12 -15.25 4.69
C MET A 68 9.15 -16.22 5.27
N TYR A 69 10.36 -16.30 4.70
CA TYR A 69 11.39 -17.22 5.21
C TYR A 69 11.88 -16.85 6.60
N VAL A 70 12.09 -15.56 6.87
CA VAL A 70 12.49 -15.07 8.18
C VAL A 70 11.44 -15.38 9.24
N ASN A 71 10.16 -15.37 8.86
CA ASN A 71 9.01 -15.67 9.73
C ASN A 71 8.62 -17.15 9.76
N GLY A 72 9.54 -18.06 9.58
CA GLY A 72 9.25 -19.49 9.70
C GLY A 72 8.57 -20.13 8.49
N GLY A 73 8.59 -19.45 7.34
CA GLY A 73 8.11 -19.98 6.06
C GLY A 73 6.68 -19.63 5.69
N GLN A 74 6.00 -18.77 6.46
CA GLN A 74 4.60 -18.41 6.21
C GLN A 74 4.33 -16.93 6.50
N LEU A 75 3.35 -16.36 5.77
CA LEU A 75 2.69 -15.08 6.02
C LEU A 75 1.17 -15.28 5.85
N THR A 76 0.36 -14.46 6.50
CA THR A 76 -1.10 -14.48 6.31
C THR A 76 -1.48 -14.25 4.85
N MET A 77 -0.87 -13.24 4.20
CA MET A 77 -1.14 -12.95 2.78
C MET A 77 -0.86 -14.15 1.87
N THR A 78 0.18 -14.94 2.15
CA THR A 78 0.51 -16.12 1.34
C THR A 78 -0.43 -17.30 1.58
N GLY A 79 -1.23 -17.27 2.65
CA GLY A 79 -2.25 -18.27 3.01
C GLY A 79 -3.66 -17.96 2.50
N MET A 80 -3.88 -16.84 1.80
CA MET A 80 -5.21 -16.38 1.38
C MET A 80 -5.91 -17.23 0.31
N GLY A 81 -5.20 -18.17 -0.31
CA GLY A 81 -5.77 -19.16 -1.23
C GLY A 81 -5.86 -18.73 -2.69
N VAL A 82 -5.83 -17.45 -3.01
CA VAL A 82 -5.80 -16.92 -4.38
C VAL A 82 -4.53 -16.08 -4.56
N CYS A 83 -3.80 -16.36 -5.64
CA CYS A 83 -2.59 -15.65 -6.02
C CYS A 83 -2.65 -15.25 -7.51
N GLY A 84 -2.17 -14.06 -7.81
CA GLY A 84 -2.01 -13.48 -9.14
C GLY A 84 -0.80 -12.56 -9.18
N TRP A 85 -0.67 -11.81 -10.28
CA TRP A 85 0.42 -10.87 -10.51
C TRP A 85 -0.12 -9.59 -11.13
N VAL A 86 0.54 -8.47 -10.84
CA VAL A 86 0.15 -7.17 -11.40
C VAL A 86 1.30 -6.54 -12.16
N LYS A 87 0.99 -6.04 -13.35
CA LYS A 87 1.83 -5.13 -14.15
C LYS A 87 1.48 -3.71 -13.74
N THR A 88 2.49 -2.91 -13.41
CA THR A 88 2.31 -1.63 -12.72
C THR A 88 2.67 -0.40 -13.54
N GLN A 89 3.15 -0.56 -14.80
CA GLN A 89 3.56 0.57 -15.64
C GLN A 89 2.50 1.68 -15.67
N SER A 90 2.96 2.94 -15.65
CA SER A 90 2.11 4.12 -15.81
C SER A 90 1.79 4.40 -17.29
N ALA A 91 1.07 5.47 -17.58
CA ALA A 91 0.84 5.92 -18.95
C ALA A 91 2.09 6.55 -19.56
N SER A 92 2.96 7.17 -18.75
CA SER A 92 4.15 7.89 -19.20
C SER A 92 5.45 7.10 -19.13
N ASP A 93 5.52 6.03 -18.34
CA ASP A 93 6.77 5.32 -18.10
C ASP A 93 6.53 3.82 -17.84
N PHE A 94 7.53 3.01 -18.23
CA PHE A 94 7.56 1.58 -17.94
C PHE A 94 7.75 1.31 -16.43
N THR A 95 8.41 2.24 -15.73
CA THR A 95 8.55 2.21 -14.27
C THR A 95 7.64 3.27 -13.66
N THR A 96 6.60 2.82 -12.96
CA THR A 96 5.63 3.71 -12.32
C THR A 96 6.19 4.36 -11.06
N ASP A 97 5.53 5.44 -10.61
CA ASP A 97 5.58 5.90 -9.23
C ASP A 97 4.30 5.53 -8.48
N SER A 98 4.27 5.77 -7.15
CA SER A 98 3.12 5.44 -6.31
C SER A 98 1.86 6.22 -6.73
N ALA A 99 1.99 7.49 -7.17
CA ALA A 99 0.86 8.32 -7.57
C ALA A 99 0.11 7.72 -8.76
N ALA A 100 0.84 7.39 -9.83
CA ALA A 100 0.24 6.80 -11.03
C ALA A 100 -0.34 5.41 -10.79
N SER A 101 0.35 4.58 -10.02
CA SER A 101 -0.14 3.23 -9.75
C SER A 101 -1.34 3.23 -8.80
N ALA A 102 -1.32 4.03 -7.72
CA ALA A 102 -2.48 4.18 -6.84
C ALA A 102 -3.69 4.79 -7.59
N THR A 103 -3.46 5.76 -8.50
CA THR A 103 -4.50 6.26 -9.40
C THR A 103 -5.13 5.14 -10.21
N ALA A 104 -4.31 4.22 -10.75
CA ALA A 104 -4.85 3.09 -11.51
C ALA A 104 -5.74 2.19 -10.64
N TYR A 105 -5.38 1.93 -9.38
CA TYR A 105 -6.24 1.20 -8.44
C TYR A 105 -7.50 1.96 -8.03
N ALA A 106 -7.38 3.28 -7.84
CA ALA A 106 -8.49 4.10 -7.37
C ALA A 106 -9.54 4.39 -8.44
N THR A 107 -9.15 4.49 -9.71
CA THR A 107 -10.00 4.99 -10.81
C THR A 107 -10.30 3.96 -11.89
N GLY A 108 -9.47 2.90 -12.02
CA GLY A 108 -9.50 1.97 -13.14
C GLY A 108 -8.78 2.51 -14.40
N HIS A 109 -8.06 3.62 -14.30
CA HIS A 109 -7.40 4.27 -15.44
C HIS A 109 -5.90 4.49 -15.18
N LYS A 110 -5.09 4.37 -16.24
CA LYS A 110 -3.67 4.74 -16.19
C LYS A 110 -3.51 6.26 -16.28
N THR A 111 -2.50 6.78 -15.58
CA THR A 111 -2.08 8.19 -15.65
C THR A 111 -0.56 8.33 -15.76
N ASN A 112 -0.07 9.55 -15.89
CA ASN A 112 1.35 9.86 -15.91
C ASN A 112 1.94 9.76 -14.49
N ASN A 113 3.24 9.43 -14.39
CA ASN A 113 3.95 9.55 -13.12
C ASN A 113 3.75 10.93 -12.50
N TYR A 114 3.77 11.01 -11.18
CA TYR A 114 3.49 12.19 -10.34
C TYR A 114 2.04 12.69 -10.34
N SER A 115 1.15 12.12 -11.14
CA SER A 115 -0.26 12.54 -11.23
C SER A 115 -1.15 11.70 -10.32
N VAL A 116 -2.06 12.36 -9.62
CA VAL A 116 -3.03 11.81 -8.66
C VAL A 116 -4.43 11.98 -9.22
N SER A 117 -5.08 10.88 -9.56
CA SER A 117 -6.46 10.77 -10.05
C SER A 117 -6.89 11.82 -11.09
N VAL A 118 -5.96 12.12 -11.98
CA VAL A 118 -6.22 12.82 -13.24
C VAL A 118 -5.73 11.96 -14.41
N ASP A 119 -6.28 12.14 -15.60
CA ASP A 119 -5.79 11.46 -16.80
C ASP A 119 -4.50 12.09 -17.33
N PRO A 120 -3.85 11.53 -18.38
CA PRO A 120 -2.64 12.10 -18.94
C PRO A 120 -2.76 13.54 -19.44
N GLU A 121 -3.96 14.02 -19.71
CA GLU A 121 -4.28 15.39 -20.13
C GLU A 121 -4.65 16.30 -18.96
N GLY A 122 -4.60 15.82 -17.71
CA GLY A 122 -4.89 16.57 -16.49
C GLY A 122 -6.40 16.68 -16.14
N ARG A 123 -7.28 15.94 -16.83
CA ARG A 123 -8.72 15.91 -16.51
C ARG A 123 -8.98 14.97 -15.33
N THR A 124 -9.82 15.39 -14.42
CA THR A 124 -10.24 14.60 -13.24
C THR A 124 -10.76 13.22 -13.63
N LEU A 125 -10.27 12.19 -12.99
CA LEU A 125 -10.76 10.81 -13.03
C LEU A 125 -11.54 10.51 -11.75
N GLU A 126 -12.80 10.16 -11.88
CA GLU A 126 -13.66 9.83 -10.74
C GLU A 126 -13.14 8.56 -10.02
N THR A 127 -12.85 8.68 -8.75
CA THR A 127 -12.31 7.60 -7.90
C THR A 127 -13.40 6.61 -7.48
N VAL A 128 -13.00 5.42 -7.00
CA VAL A 128 -13.95 4.46 -6.39
C VAL A 128 -14.71 5.10 -5.23
N VAL A 129 -14.06 5.94 -4.42
CA VAL A 129 -14.69 6.64 -3.28
C VAL A 129 -15.81 7.56 -3.78
N GLU A 130 -15.55 8.38 -4.79
CA GLU A 130 -16.52 9.31 -5.37
C GLU A 130 -17.68 8.59 -6.04
N LYS A 131 -17.40 7.46 -6.70
CA LYS A 131 -18.43 6.62 -7.35
C LYS A 131 -19.41 5.99 -6.37
N ILE A 132 -18.92 5.54 -5.19
CA ILE A 132 -19.75 4.70 -4.33
C ILE A 132 -20.31 5.41 -3.09
N ALA A 133 -19.60 6.39 -2.53
CA ALA A 133 -20.06 7.09 -1.33
C ALA A 133 -21.45 7.78 -1.53
N PRO A 134 -21.74 8.47 -2.64
CA PRO A 134 -23.08 9.03 -2.88
C PRO A 134 -24.19 7.96 -2.98
N ARG A 135 -23.80 6.69 -3.18
CA ARG A 135 -24.73 5.54 -3.25
C ARG A 135 -24.97 4.88 -1.89
N GLY A 136 -24.39 5.41 -0.81
CA GLY A 136 -24.60 4.98 0.58
C GLY A 136 -23.60 3.96 1.08
N TYR A 137 -22.42 3.84 0.44
CA TYR A 137 -21.28 3.10 0.97
C TYR A 137 -20.40 4.02 1.81
N SER A 138 -19.86 3.53 2.91
CA SER A 138 -18.82 4.23 3.66
C SER A 138 -17.45 3.95 3.05
N CYS A 139 -16.56 4.94 3.05
CA CYS A 139 -15.24 4.81 2.45
C CYS A 139 -14.17 5.28 3.43
N GLY A 140 -13.03 4.57 3.46
CA GLY A 140 -11.91 4.93 4.33
C GLY A 140 -10.55 4.70 3.69
N VAL A 141 -9.55 5.41 4.22
CA VAL A 141 -8.12 5.23 3.88
C VAL A 141 -7.29 5.19 5.17
N VAL A 142 -6.33 4.28 5.22
CA VAL A 142 -5.37 4.12 6.33
C VAL A 142 -3.98 4.00 5.75
N THR A 143 -2.99 4.69 6.31
CA THR A 143 -1.59 4.63 5.84
C THR A 143 -0.59 4.76 6.98
N THR A 144 0.57 4.14 6.85
CA THR A 144 1.73 4.36 7.74
C THR A 144 2.60 5.56 7.32
N ASP A 145 2.15 6.35 6.36
CA ASP A 145 2.81 7.59 5.92
C ASP A 145 1.92 8.82 6.19
N PHE A 146 2.29 9.93 5.62
CA PHE A 146 1.50 11.15 5.55
C PHE A 146 0.16 10.89 4.86
N ILE A 147 -0.93 11.36 5.46
CA ILE A 147 -2.27 11.15 4.88
C ILE A 147 -2.43 11.79 3.50
N GLY A 148 -1.69 12.85 3.21
CA GLY A 148 -1.58 13.46 1.88
C GLY A 148 -0.55 12.79 0.97
N GLY A 149 0.07 11.67 1.39
CA GLY A 149 0.95 10.88 0.53
C GLY A 149 0.24 10.43 -0.74
N ALA A 150 1.00 10.12 -1.78
CA ALA A 150 0.46 9.85 -3.11
C ALA A 150 -0.56 8.70 -3.14
N THR A 151 -0.28 7.61 -2.41
CA THR A 151 -1.14 6.43 -2.40
C THR A 151 -2.50 6.72 -1.76
N PRO A 152 -2.62 7.24 -0.52
CA PRO A 152 -3.94 7.58 0.01
C PRO A 152 -4.61 8.71 -0.76
N ALA A 153 -3.86 9.73 -1.21
CA ALA A 153 -4.40 10.86 -1.97
C ALA A 153 -5.09 10.44 -3.27
N ALA A 154 -4.60 9.40 -3.95
CA ALA A 154 -5.20 8.89 -5.17
C ALA A 154 -6.66 8.42 -5.00
N PHE A 155 -7.12 8.17 -3.79
CA PHE A 155 -8.50 7.75 -3.53
C PHE A 155 -9.47 8.92 -3.26
N TYR A 156 -8.95 10.15 -3.07
CA TYR A 156 -9.81 11.29 -2.70
C TYR A 156 -9.38 12.65 -3.30
N ALA A 157 -8.21 12.75 -3.92
CA ALA A 157 -7.66 14.00 -4.44
C ALA A 157 -7.38 13.91 -5.95
N HIS A 158 -7.28 15.09 -6.59
CA HIS A 158 -7.02 15.23 -8.01
C HIS A 158 -5.96 16.29 -8.28
N SER A 159 -4.76 15.87 -8.69
CA SER A 159 -3.66 16.80 -9.02
C SER A 159 -2.77 16.21 -10.09
N SER A 160 -2.28 17.04 -10.99
CA SER A 160 -1.20 16.66 -11.92
C SER A 160 0.17 16.62 -11.26
N ASP A 161 0.26 17.06 -9.99
CA ASP A 161 1.48 17.04 -9.19
C ASP A 161 1.14 16.52 -7.77
N ARG A 162 1.66 15.34 -7.41
CA ARG A 162 1.52 14.73 -6.08
C ARG A 162 2.10 15.58 -4.94
N GLY A 163 2.98 16.54 -5.28
CA GLY A 163 3.60 17.46 -4.33
C GLY A 163 2.77 18.71 -4.03
N ASP A 164 1.59 18.90 -4.64
CA ASP A 164 0.68 19.99 -4.31
C ASP A 164 -0.10 19.72 -3.02
N ASP A 165 0.60 19.77 -1.89
CA ASP A 165 0.04 19.46 -0.56
C ASP A 165 -1.19 20.33 -0.24
N VAL A 166 -1.18 21.60 -0.65
CA VAL A 166 -2.32 22.51 -0.39
C VAL A 166 -3.58 22.02 -1.10
N LYS A 167 -3.44 21.55 -2.32
CA LYS A 167 -4.57 21.00 -3.06
C LYS A 167 -5.03 19.67 -2.46
N VAL A 168 -4.10 18.80 -2.10
CA VAL A 168 -4.41 17.50 -1.48
C VAL A 168 -5.17 17.70 -0.16
N TRP A 169 -4.78 18.66 0.69
CA TRP A 169 -5.53 19.00 1.90
C TRP A 169 -6.94 19.53 1.61
N LYS A 170 -7.09 20.40 0.60
CA LYS A 170 -8.41 20.89 0.20
C LYS A 170 -9.31 19.75 -0.31
N ASP A 171 -8.74 18.85 -1.08
CA ASP A 171 -9.47 17.70 -1.63
C ASP A 171 -9.84 16.70 -0.50
N LEU A 172 -8.96 16.47 0.48
CA LEU A 172 -9.29 15.69 1.70
C LEU A 172 -10.48 16.28 2.45
N ILE A 173 -10.45 17.59 2.69
CA ILE A 173 -11.53 18.32 3.37
C ILE A 173 -12.85 18.14 2.62
N ALA A 174 -12.85 18.26 1.30
CA ALA A 174 -14.04 18.12 0.46
C ALA A 174 -14.44 16.66 0.18
N SER A 175 -13.62 15.68 0.57
CA SER A 175 -13.79 14.29 0.18
C SER A 175 -15.06 13.63 0.73
N HIS A 176 -15.44 12.55 0.07
CA HIS A 176 -16.52 11.64 0.51
C HIS A 176 -16.05 10.56 1.49
N LEU A 177 -14.83 10.66 2.02
CA LEU A 177 -14.36 9.72 3.03
C LEU A 177 -15.20 9.81 4.31
N SER A 178 -15.48 8.67 4.90
CA SER A 178 -16.06 8.53 6.24
C SER A 178 -14.96 8.36 7.29
N PHE A 179 -13.80 7.85 6.87
CA PHE A 179 -12.67 7.61 7.76
C PHE A 179 -11.33 7.85 7.06
N PHE A 180 -10.42 8.48 7.76
CA PHE A 180 -9.01 8.44 7.39
C PHE A 180 -8.12 8.27 8.62
N ALA A 181 -6.98 7.58 8.44
CA ALA A 181 -5.93 7.48 9.45
C ALA A 181 -4.56 7.53 8.78
N GLY A 182 -3.66 8.34 9.33
CA GLY A 182 -2.31 8.46 8.80
C GLY A 182 -1.43 9.36 9.64
N GLY A 183 -0.15 9.43 9.31
CA GLY A 183 0.82 10.28 9.94
C GLY A 183 0.66 11.77 9.61
N SER A 184 1.57 12.56 10.18
CA SER A 184 1.68 14.00 10.05
C SER A 184 0.67 14.82 10.86
N GLN A 185 0.64 14.59 12.17
CA GLN A 185 0.08 15.57 13.08
C GLN A 185 0.74 16.95 12.90
N GLU A 186 2.05 17.00 12.66
CA GLU A 186 2.80 18.21 12.35
C GLU A 186 2.23 18.94 11.13
N ALA A 187 2.05 18.26 10.00
CA ALA A 187 1.47 18.88 8.80
C ALA A 187 0.02 19.35 9.03
N TYR A 188 -0.74 18.69 9.90
CA TYR A 188 -2.06 19.13 10.31
C TYR A 188 -1.98 20.39 11.20
N GLU A 189 -1.03 20.43 12.14
CA GLU A 189 -0.81 21.61 13.03
C GLU A 189 -0.30 22.83 12.26
N GLU A 190 0.43 22.62 11.17
CA GLU A 190 0.94 23.68 10.27
C GLU A 190 -0.12 24.19 9.28
N LEU A 191 -1.29 23.56 9.19
CA LEU A 191 -2.37 24.07 8.36
C LEU A 191 -2.76 25.48 8.78
N SER A 192 -3.10 26.31 7.78
CA SER A 192 -3.73 27.61 8.07
C SER A 192 -5.00 27.42 8.88
N ASP A 193 -5.34 28.40 9.74
CA ASP A 193 -6.54 28.34 10.60
C ASP A 193 -7.81 28.05 9.79
N SER A 194 -7.90 28.57 8.57
CA SER A 194 -9.06 28.33 7.70
C SER A 194 -9.16 26.89 7.20
N LEU A 195 -8.04 26.26 6.82
CA LEU A 195 -8.03 24.86 6.37
C LEU A 195 -8.26 23.92 7.56
N ARG A 196 -7.64 24.21 8.71
CA ARG A 196 -7.85 23.42 9.92
C ARG A 196 -9.31 23.47 10.38
N SER A 197 -9.90 24.66 10.46
CA SER A 197 -11.31 24.81 10.82
C SER A 197 -12.25 24.11 9.82
N ALA A 198 -11.93 24.13 8.53
CA ALA A 198 -12.70 23.42 7.52
C ALA A 198 -12.58 21.88 7.66
N LEU A 199 -11.40 21.36 7.96
CA LEU A 199 -11.20 19.94 8.23
C LEU A 199 -11.98 19.49 9.48
N GLU A 200 -11.85 20.21 10.59
CA GLU A 200 -12.55 19.93 11.85
C GLU A 200 -14.09 20.13 11.73
N GLY A 201 -14.53 20.95 10.80
CA GLY A 201 -15.95 21.11 10.46
C GLY A 201 -16.53 19.91 9.72
N ASN A 202 -15.71 19.14 9.02
CA ASN A 202 -16.13 17.96 8.27
C ASN A 202 -15.81 16.63 8.97
N PHE A 203 -14.74 16.57 9.73
CA PHE A 203 -14.27 15.36 10.40
C PHE A 203 -14.12 15.58 11.91
N LYS A 204 -14.55 14.61 12.70
CA LYS A 204 -14.15 14.53 14.09
C LYS A 204 -12.70 14.07 14.16
N ILE A 205 -11.79 14.99 14.50
CA ILE A 205 -10.37 14.65 14.64
C ILE A 205 -10.14 13.99 16.00
N VAL A 206 -9.42 12.86 15.98
CA VAL A 206 -9.03 12.10 17.18
C VAL A 206 -7.55 11.76 17.11
N TYR A 207 -6.93 11.54 18.27
CA TYR A 207 -5.50 11.30 18.42
C TYR A 207 -5.18 9.95 19.07
N ASP A 208 -6.21 9.21 19.45
CA ASP A 208 -6.08 7.85 19.97
C ASP A 208 -7.28 6.99 19.53
N MET A 209 -7.12 5.67 19.66
CA MET A 209 -8.13 4.67 19.29
C MET A 209 -8.80 4.03 20.53
N ASN A 210 -8.75 4.68 21.70
CA ASN A 210 -9.29 4.12 22.94
C ASN A 210 -10.82 4.05 22.95
N SER A 211 -11.46 4.94 22.16
CA SER A 211 -12.92 4.94 22.02
C SER A 211 -13.30 5.39 20.61
N GLU A 212 -14.29 4.71 20.02
CA GLU A 212 -14.85 5.14 18.73
C GLU A 212 -15.75 6.38 18.96
N PRO A 213 -15.46 7.53 18.30
CA PRO A 213 -16.29 8.70 18.44
C PRO A 213 -17.67 8.51 17.79
N ASP A 214 -18.70 9.10 18.39
CA ASP A 214 -20.03 9.16 17.78
C ASP A 214 -20.08 10.26 16.72
N ALA A 215 -19.52 9.96 15.55
CA ALA A 215 -19.44 10.87 14.42
C ALA A 215 -19.51 10.08 13.11
N ALA A 216 -20.12 10.66 12.08
CA ALA A 216 -20.23 10.05 10.76
C ALA A 216 -18.91 10.03 9.99
N LYS A 217 -18.05 11.02 10.25
CA LYS A 217 -16.72 11.15 9.62
C LYS A 217 -15.66 11.35 10.71
N VAL A 218 -14.62 10.53 10.66
CA VAL A 218 -13.51 10.54 11.62
C VAL A 218 -12.18 10.65 10.92
N GLY A 219 -11.34 11.60 11.38
CA GLY A 219 -9.95 11.71 11.04
C GLY A 219 -9.07 11.32 12.22
N TYR A 220 -8.22 10.33 12.05
CA TYR A 220 -7.31 9.87 13.09
C TYR A 220 -5.87 10.26 12.75
N PHE A 221 -5.32 11.17 13.56
CA PHE A 221 -3.90 11.49 13.60
C PHE A 221 -3.31 10.90 14.89
N PRO A 222 -2.34 9.99 14.82
CA PRO A 222 -1.67 9.54 16.03
C PRO A 222 -0.97 10.71 16.72
N ALA A 223 -1.04 10.73 18.04
CA ALA A 223 -0.58 11.82 18.92
C ALA A 223 0.92 12.17 18.85
N LEU A 224 1.65 11.59 17.94
CA LEU A 224 3.07 11.83 17.73
C LEU A 224 3.32 11.75 16.22
N ASN A 225 4.15 12.59 15.68
CA ASN A 225 4.72 12.54 14.32
C ASN A 225 5.34 11.19 13.92
N GLN A 226 5.11 10.21 14.72
CA GLN A 226 5.91 9.04 14.91
C GLN A 226 5.65 7.98 13.86
N ILE A 227 4.46 8.00 13.21
CA ILE A 227 4.17 6.95 12.23
C ILE A 227 5.07 7.08 11.01
N THR A 228 5.26 8.29 10.50
CA THR A 228 6.09 8.56 9.33
C THR A 228 7.59 8.38 9.58
N ASP A 229 8.04 8.48 10.82
CA ASP A 229 9.46 8.40 11.18
C ASP A 229 9.86 7.10 11.87
N MET A 230 8.90 6.44 12.54
CA MET A 230 9.12 5.20 13.27
C MET A 230 9.24 3.98 12.35
N LYS A 231 10.11 3.04 12.74
CA LYS A 231 10.11 1.68 12.19
C LYS A 231 8.97 0.84 12.78
N ALA A 232 8.59 -0.23 12.07
CA ALA A 232 7.48 -1.10 12.47
C ALA A 232 7.51 -1.52 13.95
N PRO A 233 8.63 -1.96 14.57
CA PRO A 233 8.65 -2.33 15.99
C PRO A 233 8.35 -1.16 16.93
N GLU A 234 8.68 0.06 16.54
CA GLU A 234 8.46 1.26 17.34
C GLU A 234 6.97 1.69 17.28
N ARG A 235 6.32 1.49 16.13
CA ARG A 235 4.87 1.71 15.94
C ARG A 235 4.02 0.64 16.63
N LYS A 236 4.63 -0.45 17.07
CA LYS A 236 3.92 -1.63 17.59
C LYS A 236 2.92 -2.13 16.53
N ASP A 237 1.71 -2.46 16.89
CA ASP A 237 0.67 -2.95 15.98
C ASP A 237 -0.25 -1.81 15.46
N TRP A 238 0.31 -0.61 15.25
CA TRP A 238 -0.50 0.57 14.91
C TRP A 238 -1.32 0.36 13.63
N LEU A 239 -0.71 -0.14 12.55
CA LEU A 239 -1.39 -0.34 11.26
C LEU A 239 -2.53 -1.36 11.39
N ALA A 240 -2.26 -2.46 12.08
CA ALA A 240 -3.27 -3.49 12.35
C ALA A 240 -4.44 -2.94 13.19
N ASN A 241 -4.14 -2.18 14.24
CA ASN A 241 -5.16 -1.57 15.10
C ASN A 241 -5.96 -0.48 14.38
N ALA A 242 -5.29 0.34 13.54
CA ALA A 242 -5.97 1.34 12.72
C ALA A 242 -6.88 0.68 11.65
N THR A 243 -6.48 -0.49 11.14
CA THR A 243 -7.31 -1.28 10.23
C THR A 243 -8.57 -1.79 10.92
N ASP A 244 -8.46 -2.37 12.13
CA ASP A 244 -9.61 -2.81 12.91
C ASP A 244 -10.55 -1.64 13.24
N PHE A 245 -9.99 -0.50 13.65
CA PHE A 245 -10.76 0.69 13.98
C PHE A 245 -11.50 1.25 12.76
N ALA A 246 -10.82 1.31 11.59
CA ALA A 246 -11.43 1.71 10.34
C ALA A 246 -12.59 0.79 9.93
N ILE A 247 -12.39 -0.54 10.00
CA ILE A 247 -13.42 -1.53 9.69
C ILE A 247 -14.64 -1.33 10.59
N SER A 248 -14.44 -1.22 11.90
CA SER A 248 -15.52 -1.00 12.88
C SER A 248 -16.32 0.27 12.55
N HIS A 249 -15.62 1.39 12.32
CA HIS A 249 -16.25 2.67 12.00
C HIS A 249 -17.04 2.62 10.68
N LEU A 250 -16.45 2.05 9.63
CA LEU A 250 -17.07 1.96 8.32
C LEU A 250 -18.28 1.03 8.32
N GLU A 251 -18.24 -0.09 9.05
CA GLU A 251 -19.38 -0.99 9.23
C GLU A 251 -20.53 -0.29 9.93
N LYS A 252 -20.25 0.44 11.04
CA LYS A 252 -21.24 1.17 11.81
C LYS A 252 -21.92 2.31 11.02
N THR A 253 -21.15 3.03 10.21
CA THR A 253 -21.63 4.21 9.47
C THR A 253 -22.23 3.89 8.10
N SER A 254 -22.01 2.69 7.58
CA SER A 254 -22.49 2.29 6.26
C SER A 254 -23.95 1.86 6.26
N LYS A 255 -24.63 2.15 5.15
CA LYS A 255 -25.99 1.64 4.86
C LYS A 255 -25.97 0.40 3.95
N LYS A 256 -24.87 0.15 3.22
CA LYS A 256 -24.81 -0.88 2.16
C LYS A 256 -23.55 -1.73 2.18
N GLY A 257 -22.56 -1.33 2.94
CA GLY A 257 -21.21 -1.89 2.98
C GLY A 257 -20.16 -0.80 2.76
N PHE A 258 -18.90 -1.17 2.66
CA PHE A 258 -17.81 -0.18 2.65
C PHE A 258 -16.68 -0.54 1.68
N PHE A 259 -15.88 0.48 1.37
CA PHE A 259 -14.56 0.37 0.76
C PHE A 259 -13.51 0.88 1.74
N LEU A 260 -12.44 0.12 1.96
CA LEU A 260 -11.30 0.52 2.76
C LEU A 260 -10.01 0.28 1.99
N MET A 261 -9.17 1.32 1.84
CA MET A 261 -7.79 1.18 1.42
C MET A 261 -6.87 1.22 2.65
N VAL A 262 -5.92 0.29 2.73
CA VAL A 262 -4.90 0.23 3.79
C VAL A 262 -3.53 0.18 3.16
N GLU A 263 -2.62 1.04 3.58
CA GLU A 263 -1.28 1.14 3.02
C GLU A 263 -0.19 0.85 4.05
N GLY A 264 0.71 -0.07 3.70
CA GLY A 264 2.00 -0.25 4.35
C GLY A 264 3.09 0.52 3.61
N ALA A 265 3.13 1.84 3.79
CA ALA A 265 3.93 2.76 2.98
C ALA A 265 5.45 2.64 3.19
N ARG A 266 5.89 2.05 4.28
CA ARG A 266 7.29 2.14 4.65
C ARG A 266 8.16 0.99 4.13
N ILE A 267 7.57 -0.01 3.52
CA ILE A 267 8.32 -1.06 2.80
C ILE A 267 9.16 -0.38 1.71
N ASP A 268 8.54 0.52 0.93
CA ASP A 268 9.21 1.32 -0.09
C ASP A 268 10.32 2.21 0.49
N LYS A 269 10.01 2.99 1.54
CA LYS A 269 10.96 3.93 2.16
C LYS A 269 12.27 3.24 2.60
N PHE A 270 12.20 2.00 3.11
CA PHE A 270 13.37 1.23 3.50
C PHE A 270 13.99 0.46 2.33
N SER A 271 13.22 0.13 1.30
CA SER A 271 13.75 -0.44 0.06
C SER A 271 14.63 0.56 -0.70
N HIS A 272 14.26 1.84 -0.75
CA HIS A 272 15.09 2.93 -1.26
C HIS A 272 16.44 3.06 -0.52
N LYS A 273 16.48 2.69 0.77
CA LYS A 273 17.69 2.67 1.60
C LYS A 273 18.44 1.35 1.53
N ASN A 274 17.91 0.35 0.82
CA ASN A 274 18.43 -1.02 0.77
C ASN A 274 18.62 -1.64 2.18
N ASP A 275 17.74 -1.28 3.13
CA ASP A 275 17.75 -1.78 4.53
C ASP A 275 16.88 -3.03 4.64
N LEU A 276 17.47 -4.21 4.38
CA LEU A 276 16.77 -5.49 4.40
C LEU A 276 16.04 -5.77 5.72
N ASN A 277 16.64 -5.42 6.87
CA ASN A 277 16.03 -5.67 8.17
C ASN A 277 14.73 -4.88 8.33
N SER A 278 14.77 -3.59 8.03
CA SER A 278 13.58 -2.74 8.10
C SER A 278 12.52 -3.14 7.07
N VAL A 279 12.92 -3.47 5.84
CA VAL A 279 12.02 -3.99 4.81
C VAL A 279 11.24 -5.23 5.29
N VAL A 280 11.94 -6.20 5.89
CA VAL A 280 11.30 -7.41 6.43
C VAL A 280 10.32 -7.05 7.55
N LEU A 281 10.71 -6.20 8.49
CA LEU A 281 9.87 -5.80 9.62
C LEU A 281 8.64 -5.00 9.17
N GLU A 282 8.77 -4.11 8.19
CA GLU A 282 7.64 -3.37 7.61
C GLU A 282 6.66 -4.29 6.86
N THR A 283 7.20 -5.28 6.13
CA THR A 283 6.36 -6.28 5.44
C THR A 283 5.58 -7.14 6.45
N LEU A 284 6.19 -7.48 7.58
CA LEU A 284 5.52 -8.22 8.66
C LEU A 284 4.47 -7.38 9.40
N ASP A 285 4.73 -6.08 9.61
CA ASP A 285 3.74 -5.15 10.16
C ASP A 285 2.53 -5.01 9.23
N PHE A 286 2.77 -4.91 7.92
CA PHE A 286 1.73 -4.91 6.91
C PHE A 286 0.93 -6.23 6.91
N ASP A 287 1.60 -7.39 7.05
CA ASP A 287 0.93 -8.70 7.11
C ASP A 287 0.01 -8.84 8.33
N LYS A 288 0.28 -8.15 9.45
CA LYS A 288 -0.66 -8.05 10.58
C LYS A 288 -1.94 -7.29 10.21
N ALA A 289 -1.83 -6.23 9.42
CA ALA A 289 -3.03 -5.54 8.93
C ALA A 289 -3.82 -6.42 7.95
N VAL A 290 -3.13 -7.19 7.10
CA VAL A 290 -3.75 -8.23 6.27
C VAL A 290 -4.50 -9.25 7.12
N GLU A 291 -3.89 -9.72 8.21
CA GLU A 291 -4.54 -10.64 9.15
C GLU A 291 -5.87 -10.08 9.67
N ARG A 292 -5.90 -8.80 10.09
CA ARG A 292 -7.13 -8.15 10.58
C ARG A 292 -8.22 -8.13 9.52
N ALA A 293 -7.87 -7.71 8.32
CA ALA A 293 -8.79 -7.69 7.18
C ALA A 293 -9.33 -9.09 6.83
N VAL A 294 -8.47 -10.10 6.82
CA VAL A 294 -8.85 -11.49 6.50
C VAL A 294 -9.73 -12.11 7.59
N ARG A 295 -9.40 -11.89 8.87
CA ARG A 295 -10.24 -12.35 9.99
C ARG A 295 -11.64 -11.72 9.95
N PHE A 296 -11.72 -10.43 9.66
CA PHE A 296 -13.01 -9.77 9.47
C PHE A 296 -13.77 -10.38 8.29
N ALA A 297 -13.12 -10.52 7.14
CA ALA A 297 -13.74 -11.06 5.94
C ALA A 297 -14.25 -12.50 6.11
N GLU A 298 -13.49 -13.34 6.83
CA GLU A 298 -13.92 -14.71 7.14
C GLU A 298 -15.17 -14.73 8.04
N LYS A 299 -15.20 -13.88 9.07
CA LYS A 299 -16.34 -13.77 9.99
C LYS A 299 -17.58 -13.19 9.30
N ASP A 300 -17.40 -12.16 8.49
CA ASP A 300 -18.48 -11.45 7.78
C ASP A 300 -19.05 -12.27 6.61
N GLY A 301 -18.20 -12.96 5.85
CA GLY A 301 -18.57 -13.79 4.69
C GLY A 301 -18.98 -13.02 3.44
N HIS A 302 -19.04 -11.69 3.48
CA HIS A 302 -19.44 -10.79 2.41
C HIS A 302 -18.36 -9.76 2.04
N THR A 303 -17.16 -9.91 2.58
CA THR A 303 -16.01 -9.03 2.35
C THR A 303 -15.01 -9.66 1.42
N LEU A 304 -14.63 -8.94 0.37
CA LEU A 304 -13.49 -9.25 -0.49
C LEU A 304 -12.26 -8.51 0.04
N VAL A 305 -11.19 -9.24 0.30
CA VAL A 305 -9.86 -8.68 0.62
C VAL A 305 -8.95 -8.89 -0.57
N VAL A 306 -8.28 -7.82 -1.02
CA VAL A 306 -7.27 -7.83 -2.08
C VAL A 306 -5.99 -7.22 -1.52
N VAL A 307 -4.88 -7.94 -1.62
CA VAL A 307 -3.55 -7.49 -1.18
C VAL A 307 -2.64 -7.42 -2.39
N THR A 308 -2.00 -6.28 -2.61
CA THR A 308 -1.06 -6.10 -3.72
C THR A 308 -0.01 -5.05 -3.38
N SER A 309 0.72 -4.59 -4.37
CA SER A 309 1.67 -3.48 -4.28
C SER A 309 1.45 -2.53 -5.46
N ASP A 310 1.87 -1.31 -5.31
CA ASP A 310 1.85 -0.30 -6.37
C ASP A 310 3.02 -0.45 -7.35
N HIS A 311 4.20 -0.85 -6.87
CA HIS A 311 5.40 -1.20 -7.66
C HIS A 311 6.35 -2.07 -6.84
N GLU A 312 7.47 -2.45 -7.40
CA GLU A 312 8.60 -3.03 -6.68
C GLU A 312 9.67 -1.96 -6.51
N THR A 313 10.36 -1.96 -5.37
CA THR A 313 11.46 -1.03 -5.06
C THR A 313 12.71 -1.79 -4.64
N GLY A 314 13.86 -1.31 -5.14
CA GLY A 314 15.17 -1.81 -4.76
C GLY A 314 15.68 -2.99 -5.60
N GLY A 315 14.84 -3.63 -6.41
CA GLY A 315 15.21 -4.83 -7.16
C GLY A 315 15.70 -5.94 -6.24
N LEU A 316 14.93 -6.23 -5.18
CA LEU A 316 15.31 -7.17 -4.11
C LEU A 316 15.26 -8.62 -4.58
N ILE A 317 16.40 -9.31 -4.51
CA ILE A 317 16.54 -10.72 -4.90
C ILE A 317 17.20 -11.51 -3.79
N LEU A 318 16.62 -12.67 -3.43
CA LEU A 318 17.22 -13.60 -2.48
C LEU A 318 18.38 -14.35 -3.10
N ARG A 319 19.41 -14.60 -2.32
CA ARG A 319 20.60 -15.35 -2.73
C ARG A 319 20.89 -16.48 -1.75
N LYS A 320 21.67 -17.46 -2.24
CA LYS A 320 22.21 -18.52 -1.37
C LYS A 320 23.13 -17.91 -0.32
N ALA A 321 22.79 -18.06 0.96
CA ALA A 321 23.68 -17.75 2.06
C ALA A 321 24.80 -18.80 2.16
N LYS A 322 26.07 -18.38 2.18
CA LYS A 322 27.19 -19.30 2.35
C LYS A 322 27.25 -19.75 3.81
N GLY A 323 27.18 -21.06 4.03
CA GLY A 323 27.46 -21.65 5.35
C GLY A 323 26.39 -21.47 6.42
N ALA A 324 25.23 -20.86 6.10
CA ALA A 324 24.13 -20.67 7.04
C ALA A 324 22.84 -21.34 6.54
N LYS A 325 22.15 -22.01 7.46
CA LYS A 325 20.81 -22.60 7.22
C LYS A 325 19.69 -21.81 7.89
N ASP A 326 20.03 -20.79 8.64
CA ASP A 326 19.19 -20.04 9.58
C ASP A 326 19.11 -18.55 9.25
N LYS A 327 19.48 -18.16 8.03
CA LYS A 327 19.39 -16.77 7.57
C LYS A 327 19.02 -16.65 6.09
N VAL A 328 18.37 -15.54 5.75
CA VAL A 328 18.19 -15.05 4.38
C VAL A 328 19.37 -14.16 4.00
N SER A 329 19.95 -14.40 2.83
CA SER A 329 20.87 -13.47 2.17
C SER A 329 20.16 -12.89 0.95
N ALA A 330 20.23 -11.59 0.78
CA ALA A 330 19.59 -10.89 -0.32
C ALA A 330 20.52 -9.82 -0.91
N VAL A 331 20.16 -9.35 -2.08
CA VAL A 331 20.79 -8.21 -2.74
C VAL A 331 19.72 -7.26 -3.26
N PHE A 332 20.03 -5.97 -3.19
CA PHE A 332 19.32 -4.92 -3.89
C PHE A 332 20.10 -4.54 -5.14
N SER A 333 19.45 -4.52 -6.29
CA SER A 333 20.06 -4.15 -7.57
C SER A 333 19.86 -2.67 -7.92
N SER A 334 19.04 -1.96 -7.16
CA SER A 334 18.67 -0.56 -7.34
C SER A 334 18.43 0.11 -5.99
N THR A 335 18.32 1.43 -5.97
CA THR A 335 17.72 2.24 -4.89
C THR A 335 16.42 2.88 -5.33
N GLY A 336 15.94 2.61 -6.55
CA GLY A 336 14.70 3.13 -7.13
C GLY A 336 13.69 2.03 -7.38
N HIS A 337 12.55 2.44 -7.94
CA HIS A 337 11.51 1.51 -8.37
C HIS A 337 11.99 0.64 -9.53
N THR A 338 11.40 -0.53 -9.67
CA THR A 338 11.62 -1.42 -10.82
C THR A 338 10.28 -1.80 -11.48
N PRO A 339 10.28 -2.11 -12.79
CA PRO A 339 9.08 -2.53 -13.50
C PRO A 339 8.74 -4.02 -13.30
N SER A 340 9.26 -4.63 -12.25
CA SER A 340 8.97 -6.03 -11.93
C SER A 340 7.49 -6.23 -11.65
N LEU A 341 6.95 -7.41 -12.00
CA LEU A 341 5.60 -7.79 -11.57
C LEU A 341 5.54 -7.80 -10.04
N VAL A 342 4.44 -7.29 -9.50
CA VAL A 342 4.17 -7.36 -8.06
C VAL A 342 3.15 -8.46 -7.74
N PRO A 343 3.20 -9.06 -6.54
CA PRO A 343 2.26 -10.10 -6.15
C PRO A 343 0.86 -9.52 -5.92
N LEU A 344 -0.13 -10.39 -6.14
CA LEU A 344 -1.52 -10.13 -5.78
C LEU A 344 -2.04 -11.35 -5.04
N PHE A 345 -2.67 -11.13 -3.86
CA PHE A 345 -3.37 -12.16 -3.10
C PHE A 345 -4.80 -11.71 -2.87
N ALA A 346 -5.74 -12.66 -2.84
CA ALA A 346 -7.13 -12.34 -2.59
C ALA A 346 -7.82 -13.40 -1.73
N TYR A 347 -8.80 -12.95 -0.94
CA TYR A 347 -9.64 -13.79 -0.09
C TYR A 347 -11.07 -13.25 -0.05
N GLY A 348 -12.03 -14.15 0.04
CA GLY A 348 -13.45 -13.81 0.14
C GLY A 348 -14.23 -14.08 -1.14
N PRO A 349 -15.51 -13.65 -1.21
CA PRO A 349 -16.31 -13.83 -2.40
C PRO A 349 -15.70 -13.14 -3.62
N ARG A 350 -15.75 -13.79 -4.79
CA ARG A 350 -15.17 -13.34 -6.07
C ARG A 350 -13.62 -13.23 -6.10
N ALA A 351 -12.92 -13.66 -5.06
CA ALA A 351 -11.45 -13.62 -4.99
C ALA A 351 -10.81 -14.32 -6.21
N HIS A 352 -11.39 -15.41 -6.72
CA HIS A 352 -10.85 -16.17 -7.84
C HIS A 352 -10.72 -15.34 -9.14
N SER A 353 -11.45 -14.25 -9.30
CA SER A 353 -11.30 -13.35 -10.46
C SER A 353 -9.92 -12.67 -10.53
N PHE A 354 -9.18 -12.67 -9.44
CA PHE A 354 -7.84 -12.10 -9.33
C PHE A 354 -6.70 -13.12 -9.53
N SER A 355 -7.00 -14.40 -9.82
CA SER A 355 -6.01 -15.47 -10.00
C SER A 355 -5.37 -15.48 -11.40
N LYS A 356 -4.90 -14.33 -11.88
CA LYS A 356 -4.28 -14.16 -13.22
C LYS A 356 -3.25 -13.03 -13.20
N VAL A 357 -2.58 -12.80 -14.33
CA VAL A 357 -1.81 -11.58 -14.54
C VAL A 357 -2.75 -10.46 -14.97
N MET A 358 -2.72 -9.33 -14.28
CA MET A 358 -3.57 -8.17 -14.51
C MET A 358 -2.72 -6.91 -14.66
N GLU A 359 -3.27 -5.87 -15.31
CA GLU A 359 -2.80 -4.50 -15.17
C GLU A 359 -3.31 -3.91 -13.84
N ASN A 360 -2.61 -2.95 -13.23
CA ASN A 360 -3.08 -2.30 -12.00
C ASN A 360 -4.44 -1.59 -12.19
N ASN A 361 -4.68 -0.98 -13.35
CA ASN A 361 -6.00 -0.38 -13.65
C ASN A 361 -7.11 -1.43 -13.85
N GLU A 362 -6.80 -2.65 -14.31
CA GLU A 362 -7.78 -3.74 -14.36
C GLU A 362 -8.17 -4.22 -12.96
N VAL A 363 -7.22 -4.22 -12.01
CA VAL A 363 -7.52 -4.51 -10.60
C VAL A 363 -8.45 -3.42 -10.03
N GLY A 364 -8.14 -2.14 -10.26
CA GLY A 364 -8.99 -1.01 -9.87
C GLY A 364 -10.39 -1.11 -10.47
N GLN A 365 -10.49 -1.37 -11.78
CA GLN A 365 -11.78 -1.53 -12.45
C GLN A 365 -12.58 -2.71 -11.89
N ALA A 366 -11.92 -3.84 -11.60
CA ALA A 366 -12.58 -5.01 -11.01
C ALA A 366 -13.17 -4.69 -9.62
N VAL A 367 -12.47 -3.89 -8.80
CA VAL A 367 -12.99 -3.38 -7.51
C VAL A 367 -14.20 -2.47 -7.72
N ILE A 368 -14.14 -1.52 -8.65
CA ILE A 368 -15.25 -0.61 -8.97
C ILE A 368 -16.49 -1.38 -9.47
N ASP A 369 -16.28 -2.39 -10.30
CA ASP A 369 -17.37 -3.20 -10.89
C ASP A 369 -18.12 -4.02 -9.82
N ILE A 370 -17.48 -4.40 -8.74
CA ILE A 370 -18.14 -5.06 -7.60
C ILE A 370 -19.26 -4.20 -7.05
N PHE A 371 -19.01 -2.91 -6.87
CA PHE A 371 -20.01 -1.98 -6.37
C PHE A 371 -21.03 -1.58 -7.45
N SER A 372 -20.69 -1.64 -8.73
CA SER A 372 -21.56 -1.26 -9.84
C SER A 372 -22.60 -2.35 -10.18
N SER A 373 -22.28 -3.62 -9.97
CA SER A 373 -23.14 -4.76 -10.31
C SER A 373 -24.33 -4.99 -9.37
N LYS A 374 -24.49 -4.15 -8.35
CA LYS A 374 -25.62 -4.21 -7.40
C LYS A 374 -26.79 -3.34 -7.92
N LYS A 375 -27.55 -3.86 -8.87
CA LYS A 375 -28.89 -3.35 -9.21
C LYS A 375 -29.95 -4.04 -8.37
#